data_9c2c48535be04e42e5db71e718ad81a1
#
_entry.id   9c2c48535be04e42e5db71e718ad81a1
#
_cell.length_a   1.000
_cell.length_b   1.000
_cell.length_c   1.000
_cell.angle_alpha   90.00
_cell.angle_beta   90.00
_cell.angle_gamma   90.00
#
_symmetry.space_group_name_H-M   'P 1'
#
loop_
_entity.id
_entity.type
_entity.pdbx_description
1 polymer ?
#
loop_
_entity_poly.entity_id
_entity_poly.type
_entity_poly.pdbx_seq_one_letter_code
_entity_poly.pdbx_strand_id
1 'polypeptide(L)'
;MRLLIVEDDAPLASGLQRILEAEGHAVDVTPRGEDAVLAASHEKFDLVILDVGLPQMDGFEVLRRLRAGVSDKNGSTPVLVLTARDAIEDRVRGLDLGADDYMVKPFAMPELTARVRALLRRSLAHGGPRIAHGPLTLDTVARRAFLRNEPLELAAREWAVLEVLLAKVEKIVSKEAIIQAVAGWGDDLSPNAIEVYVSRLRSKLEPAGIRIRTVRGFGYMLEEYKQ
;
A
#
# COMPACT_ATOMS: atom_id res chain seq x y z
N MET A 1 -3.29 -0.99 0.52
CA MET A 1 -1.96 -0.47 0.86
C MET A 1 -1.94 1.02 0.68
N ARG A 2 -1.20 1.74 1.54
CA ARG A 2 -1.08 3.20 1.46
C ARG A 2 0.29 3.58 0.89
N LEU A 3 0.31 4.35 -0.19
CA LEU A 3 1.49 4.73 -0.94
C LEU A 3 1.70 6.24 -0.85
N LEU A 4 2.96 6.68 -0.80
CA LEU A 4 3.33 8.08 -0.92
C LEU A 4 4.08 8.29 -2.24
N ILE A 5 3.61 9.23 -3.07
CA ILE A 5 4.29 9.70 -4.26
C ILE A 5 4.92 11.05 -3.95
N VAL A 6 6.23 11.16 -4.18
CA VAL A 6 6.99 12.40 -4.04
C VAL A 6 7.53 12.77 -5.41
N GLU A 7 6.82 13.69 -6.10
CA GLU A 7 7.06 14.02 -7.50
C GLU A 7 6.58 15.45 -7.75
N ASP A 8 7.41 16.31 -8.30
CA ASP A 8 7.09 17.72 -8.59
C ASP A 8 6.44 17.93 -9.97
N ASP A 9 6.59 16.98 -10.90
CA ASP A 9 5.84 16.95 -12.16
C ASP A 9 4.39 16.56 -11.90
N ALA A 10 3.50 17.55 -11.82
CA ALA A 10 2.09 17.34 -11.52
C ALA A 10 1.35 16.42 -12.52
N PRO A 11 1.54 16.49 -13.84
CA PRO A 11 1.02 15.53 -14.81
C PRO A 11 1.44 14.09 -14.53
N LEU A 12 2.74 13.86 -14.26
CA LEU A 12 3.26 12.52 -13.94
C LEU A 12 2.69 12.02 -12.61
N ALA A 13 2.73 12.84 -11.58
CA ALA A 13 2.18 12.51 -10.25
C ALA A 13 0.70 12.11 -10.31
N SER A 14 -0.12 12.91 -11.04
CA SER A 14 -1.55 12.61 -11.24
C SER A 14 -1.79 11.33 -12.06
N GLY A 15 -0.91 11.06 -13.04
CA GLY A 15 -0.95 9.82 -13.82
C GLY A 15 -0.68 8.60 -12.97
N LEU A 16 0.38 8.65 -12.15
CA LEU A 16 0.77 7.60 -11.21
C LEU A 16 -0.33 7.36 -10.17
N GLN A 17 -0.85 8.44 -9.58
CA GLN A 17 -1.93 8.36 -8.59
C GLN A 17 -3.14 7.60 -9.14
N ARG A 18 -3.67 8.02 -10.29
CA ARG A 18 -4.84 7.38 -10.91
C ARG A 18 -4.64 5.89 -11.17
N ILE A 19 -3.46 5.49 -11.65
CA ILE A 19 -3.18 4.09 -11.96
C ILE A 19 -3.11 3.26 -10.68
N LEU A 20 -2.43 3.76 -9.66
CA LEU A 20 -2.26 3.04 -8.40
C LEU A 20 -3.56 3.00 -7.59
N GLU A 21 -4.38 4.06 -7.64
CA GLU A 21 -5.73 4.05 -7.07
C GLU A 21 -6.67 3.06 -7.78
N ALA A 22 -6.57 2.94 -9.11
CA ALA A 22 -7.31 1.94 -9.87
C ALA A 22 -6.90 0.50 -9.48
N GLU A 23 -5.64 0.31 -9.07
CA GLU A 23 -5.17 -0.94 -8.45
C GLU A 23 -5.63 -1.10 -6.98
N GLY A 24 -6.40 -0.14 -6.42
CA GLY A 24 -7.00 -0.19 -5.08
C GLY A 24 -6.04 0.17 -3.96
N HIS A 25 -4.98 0.93 -4.27
CA HIS A 25 -4.14 1.54 -3.25
C HIS A 25 -4.74 2.88 -2.79
N ALA A 26 -4.48 3.27 -1.55
CA ALA A 26 -4.62 4.65 -1.10
C ALA A 26 -3.33 5.38 -1.47
N VAL A 27 -3.44 6.51 -2.16
CA VAL A 27 -2.27 7.20 -2.71
C VAL A 27 -2.25 8.64 -2.28
N ASP A 28 -1.23 9.02 -1.56
CA ASP A 28 -0.95 10.38 -1.16
C ASP A 28 0.14 10.96 -2.07
N VAL A 29 0.04 12.23 -2.44
CA VAL A 29 0.97 12.89 -3.36
C VAL A 29 1.48 14.17 -2.73
N THR A 30 2.79 14.39 -2.80
CA THR A 30 3.42 15.66 -2.44
C THR A 30 4.50 16.04 -3.47
N PRO A 31 4.59 17.32 -3.86
CA PRO A 31 5.62 17.78 -4.79
C PRO A 31 6.95 18.15 -4.09
N ARG A 32 7.04 18.03 -2.75
CA ARG A 32 8.17 18.54 -1.97
C ARG A 32 8.75 17.48 -1.05
N GLY A 33 10.07 17.37 -1.05
CA GLY A 33 10.79 16.41 -0.20
C GLY A 33 10.60 16.68 1.31
N GLU A 34 10.49 17.94 1.72
CA GLU A 34 10.26 18.31 3.12
C GLU A 34 8.91 17.81 3.63
N ASP A 35 7.87 17.99 2.81
CA ASP A 35 6.51 17.53 3.15
C ASP A 35 6.45 16.01 3.20
N ALA A 36 7.20 15.33 2.32
CA ALA A 36 7.32 13.87 2.35
C ALA A 36 7.95 13.36 3.64
N VAL A 37 9.04 14.00 4.09
CA VAL A 37 9.69 13.65 5.37
C VAL A 37 8.75 13.91 6.54
N LEU A 38 8.05 15.05 6.53
CA LEU A 38 7.07 15.40 7.55
C LEU A 38 5.92 14.40 7.59
N ALA A 39 5.33 14.07 6.44
CA ALA A 39 4.27 13.06 6.33
C ALA A 39 4.72 11.70 6.86
N ALA A 40 5.89 11.24 6.45
CA ALA A 40 6.45 9.97 6.91
C ALA A 40 6.76 9.96 8.42
N SER A 41 6.93 11.11 9.06
CA SER A 41 7.13 11.17 10.52
C SER A 41 5.84 10.96 11.31
N HIS A 42 4.68 11.27 10.74
CA HIS A 42 3.39 11.18 11.41
C HIS A 42 2.56 9.97 10.95
N GLU A 43 2.72 9.54 9.72
CA GLU A 43 1.89 8.54 9.08
C GLU A 43 2.72 7.35 8.59
N LYS A 44 2.10 6.17 8.53
CA LYS A 44 2.74 4.96 8.01
C LYS A 44 2.37 4.76 6.55
N PHE A 45 3.39 4.57 5.71
CA PHE A 45 3.25 4.18 4.32
C PHE A 45 3.77 2.75 4.10
N ASP A 46 3.17 2.06 3.15
CA ASP A 46 3.58 0.71 2.75
C ASP A 46 4.63 0.74 1.63
N LEU A 47 4.70 1.86 0.89
CA LEU A 47 5.71 2.13 -0.14
C LEU A 47 5.83 3.64 -0.36
N VAL A 48 7.03 4.12 -0.63
CA VAL A 48 7.31 5.46 -1.12
C VAL A 48 7.82 5.37 -2.55
N ILE A 49 7.23 6.15 -3.46
CA ILE A 49 7.73 6.39 -4.82
C ILE A 49 8.34 7.79 -4.82
N LEU A 50 9.62 7.89 -5.11
CA LEU A 50 10.41 9.09 -4.84
C LEU A 50 11.17 9.54 -6.07
N ASP A 51 10.88 10.73 -6.59
CA ASP A 51 11.78 11.38 -7.57
C ASP A 51 13.03 11.92 -6.87
N VAL A 52 14.17 11.78 -7.54
CA VAL A 52 15.44 12.37 -7.10
C VAL A 52 15.51 13.86 -7.46
N GLY A 53 14.90 14.27 -8.58
CA GLY A 53 15.00 15.62 -9.13
C GLY A 53 14.15 16.68 -8.44
N LEU A 54 13.77 16.47 -7.18
CA LEU A 54 12.90 17.39 -6.45
C LEU A 54 13.52 18.77 -6.23
N PRO A 55 12.73 19.84 -6.23
CA PRO A 55 13.20 21.18 -5.90
C PRO A 55 13.50 21.30 -4.39
N GLN A 56 14.44 22.18 -4.03
CA GLN A 56 14.84 22.51 -2.64
C GLN A 56 15.52 21.36 -1.89
N MET A 57 14.86 20.22 -1.71
CA MET A 57 15.42 19.03 -1.06
C MET A 57 15.56 17.90 -2.08
N ASP A 58 16.80 17.55 -2.47
CA ASP A 58 17.11 16.43 -3.37
C ASP A 58 16.51 15.12 -2.79
N GLY A 59 15.94 14.30 -3.66
CA GLY A 59 15.33 13.02 -3.24
C GLY A 59 16.29 12.06 -2.56
N PHE A 60 17.60 12.13 -2.82
CA PHE A 60 18.58 11.37 -2.03
C PHE A 60 18.65 11.82 -0.57
N GLU A 61 18.47 13.11 -0.30
CA GLU A 61 18.38 13.61 1.06
C GLU A 61 17.07 13.15 1.74
N VAL A 62 15.96 13.14 0.99
CA VAL A 62 14.69 12.56 1.47
C VAL A 62 14.89 11.09 1.84
N LEU A 63 15.49 10.29 0.94
CA LEU A 63 15.78 8.87 1.17
C LEU A 63 16.64 8.68 2.43
N ARG A 64 17.71 9.45 2.57
CA ARG A 64 18.60 9.41 3.73
C ARG A 64 17.82 9.65 5.02
N ARG A 65 16.94 10.67 5.05
CA ARG A 65 16.12 10.98 6.23
C ARG A 65 15.11 9.88 6.54
N LEU A 66 14.47 9.30 5.54
CA LEU A 66 13.57 8.17 5.72
C LEU A 66 14.31 6.96 6.34
N ARG A 67 15.57 6.71 5.94
CA ARG A 67 16.38 5.60 6.47
C ARG A 67 17.00 5.89 7.83
N ALA A 68 17.32 7.16 8.12
CA ALA A 68 17.88 7.56 9.41
C ALA A 68 16.88 7.46 10.58
N GLY A 69 15.65 7.02 10.33
CA GLY A 69 14.68 6.78 11.38
C GLY A 69 14.08 8.06 11.97
N VAL A 70 13.81 9.07 11.12
CA VAL A 70 13.02 10.25 11.53
C VAL A 70 11.64 9.83 12.08
N SER A 71 11.25 8.57 11.81
CA SER A 71 10.16 7.90 12.52
C SER A 71 10.40 6.39 12.48
N ASP A 72 10.30 5.74 13.63
CA ASP A 72 10.29 4.26 13.77
C ASP A 72 9.23 3.56 12.90
N LYS A 73 8.29 4.36 12.37
CA LYS A 73 7.16 3.87 11.57
C LYS A 73 7.53 3.50 10.14
N ASN A 74 8.50 4.19 9.52
CA ASN A 74 8.80 4.07 8.08
C ASN A 74 10.26 3.68 7.76
N GLY A 75 11.09 3.40 8.74
CA GLY A 75 12.51 3.06 8.51
C GLY A 75 12.71 1.82 7.63
N SER A 76 11.76 0.91 7.62
CA SER A 76 11.73 -0.30 6.78
C SER A 76 10.79 -0.20 5.58
N THR A 77 10.13 0.96 5.37
CA THR A 77 9.22 1.14 4.24
C THR A 77 10.01 1.08 2.93
N PRO A 78 9.61 0.23 1.97
CA PRO A 78 10.29 0.17 0.67
C PRO A 78 10.22 1.52 -0.04
N VAL A 79 11.31 1.87 -0.72
CA VAL A 79 11.41 3.08 -1.54
C VAL A 79 11.78 2.71 -2.96
N LEU A 80 10.89 3.05 -3.91
CA LEU A 80 11.14 3.02 -5.33
C LEU A 80 11.59 4.40 -5.79
N VAL A 81 12.84 4.51 -6.22
CA VAL A 81 13.37 5.77 -6.76
C VAL A 81 13.02 5.90 -8.23
N LEU A 82 12.44 7.04 -8.62
CA LEU A 82 12.24 7.45 -10.01
C LEU A 82 13.21 8.60 -10.32
N THR A 83 13.79 8.61 -11.51
CA THR A 83 14.77 9.65 -11.84
C THR A 83 15.02 9.78 -13.34
N ALA A 84 15.35 10.99 -13.79
CA ALA A 84 15.90 11.23 -15.13
C ALA A 84 17.41 10.95 -15.21
N ARG A 85 18.07 10.64 -14.08
CA ARG A 85 19.51 10.37 -14.02
C ARG A 85 19.75 8.90 -14.34
N ASP A 86 20.32 8.62 -15.50
CA ASP A 86 20.63 7.28 -15.99
C ASP A 86 22.07 6.83 -15.67
N ALA A 87 22.89 7.75 -15.12
CA ALA A 87 24.27 7.45 -14.75
C ALA A 87 24.36 6.29 -13.75
N ILE A 88 25.29 5.39 -13.99
CA ILE A 88 25.50 4.20 -13.13
C ILE A 88 25.81 4.65 -11.70
N GLU A 89 26.59 5.72 -11.55
CA GLU A 89 26.99 6.30 -10.26
C GLU A 89 25.78 6.74 -9.43
N ASP A 90 24.77 7.38 -10.04
CA ASP A 90 23.55 7.80 -9.35
C ASP A 90 22.70 6.59 -8.92
N ARG A 91 22.66 5.53 -9.73
CA ARG A 91 21.96 4.29 -9.39
C ARG A 91 22.63 3.58 -8.22
N VAL A 92 23.96 3.46 -8.26
CA VAL A 92 24.74 2.87 -7.15
C VAL A 92 24.52 3.68 -5.89
N ARG A 93 24.65 5.02 -5.97
CA ARG A 93 24.41 5.91 -4.82
C ARG A 93 23.02 5.73 -4.23
N GLY A 94 21.97 5.64 -5.07
CA GLY A 94 20.60 5.44 -4.60
C GLY A 94 20.42 4.12 -3.84
N LEU A 95 21.00 3.03 -4.36
CA LEU A 95 20.96 1.73 -3.71
C LEU A 95 21.77 1.71 -2.40
N ASP A 96 22.95 2.32 -2.38
CA ASP A 96 23.80 2.43 -1.18
C ASP A 96 23.13 3.26 -0.08
N LEU A 97 22.33 4.26 -0.46
CA LEU A 97 21.50 5.04 0.47
C LEU A 97 20.27 4.29 0.97
N GLY A 98 20.04 3.08 0.47
CA GLY A 98 18.96 2.20 0.93
C GLY A 98 17.68 2.27 0.11
N ALA A 99 17.71 2.68 -1.16
CA ALA A 99 16.60 2.45 -2.08
C ALA A 99 16.41 0.94 -2.30
N ASP A 100 15.17 0.49 -2.36
CA ASP A 100 14.84 -0.93 -2.58
C ASP A 100 14.74 -1.29 -4.07
N ASP A 101 14.47 -0.30 -4.91
CA ASP A 101 14.52 -0.42 -6.37
C ASP A 101 14.70 0.97 -7.01
N TYR A 102 15.07 0.98 -8.28
CA TYR A 102 15.43 2.18 -9.04
C TYR A 102 14.90 2.09 -10.47
N MET A 103 14.24 3.15 -10.95
CA MET A 103 13.68 3.21 -12.28
C MET A 103 14.00 4.52 -12.98
N VAL A 104 14.47 4.45 -14.22
CA VAL A 104 14.86 5.62 -15.03
C VAL A 104 13.67 6.12 -15.85
N LYS A 105 13.45 7.43 -15.86
CA LYS A 105 12.50 8.14 -16.73
C LYS A 105 13.11 8.30 -18.15
N PRO A 106 12.34 8.07 -19.25
CA PRO A 106 10.92 7.65 -19.26
C PRO A 106 10.76 6.15 -19.04
N PHE A 107 9.68 5.75 -18.40
CA PHE A 107 9.37 4.35 -18.10
C PHE A 107 7.95 3.96 -18.57
N ALA A 108 7.74 2.66 -18.74
CA ALA A 108 6.43 2.12 -19.04
C ALA A 108 5.60 1.92 -17.76
N MET A 109 4.33 2.36 -17.75
CA MET A 109 3.44 2.18 -16.59
C MET A 109 3.28 0.71 -16.15
N PRO A 110 3.17 -0.30 -17.07
CA PRO A 110 3.15 -1.70 -16.66
C PRO A 110 4.41 -2.16 -15.90
N GLU A 111 5.58 -1.60 -16.22
CA GLU A 111 6.81 -1.90 -15.50
C GLU A 111 6.78 -1.31 -14.08
N LEU A 112 6.38 -0.04 -13.95
CA LEU A 112 6.24 0.61 -12.65
C LEU A 112 5.29 -0.18 -11.74
N THR A 113 4.10 -0.50 -12.20
CA THR A 113 3.12 -1.25 -11.40
C THR A 113 3.63 -2.65 -11.03
N ALA A 114 4.39 -3.30 -11.90
CA ALA A 114 5.02 -4.59 -11.57
C ALA A 114 6.07 -4.45 -10.46
N ARG A 115 6.89 -3.39 -10.47
CA ARG A 115 7.90 -3.10 -9.42
C ARG A 115 7.22 -2.72 -8.11
N VAL A 116 6.20 -1.88 -8.14
CA VAL A 116 5.38 -1.54 -6.96
C VAL A 116 4.83 -2.80 -6.30
N ARG A 117 4.20 -3.70 -7.06
CA ARG A 117 3.73 -4.99 -6.54
C ARG A 117 4.85 -5.85 -5.96
N ALA A 118 6.03 -5.88 -6.58
CA ALA A 118 7.16 -6.63 -6.08
C ALA A 118 7.69 -6.10 -4.74
N LEU A 119 7.75 -4.77 -4.58
CA LEU A 119 8.19 -4.12 -3.35
C LEU A 119 7.19 -4.29 -2.22
N LEU A 120 5.90 -4.07 -2.48
CA LEU A 120 4.83 -4.28 -1.50
C LEU A 120 4.77 -5.73 -1.00
N ARG A 121 5.06 -6.71 -1.86
CA ARG A 121 5.17 -8.12 -1.45
C ARG A 121 6.29 -8.36 -0.45
N ARG A 122 7.44 -7.69 -0.59
CA ARG A 122 8.56 -7.82 0.36
C ARG A 122 8.22 -7.22 1.72
N SER A 123 7.46 -6.13 1.76
CA SER A 123 7.02 -5.50 3.02
C SER A 123 6.01 -6.34 3.80
N LEU A 124 5.26 -7.20 3.12
CA LEU A 124 4.35 -8.19 3.73
C LEU A 124 5.08 -9.45 4.22
N ALA A 125 6.36 -9.38 4.53
CA ALA A 125 7.36 -10.44 4.72
C ALA A 125 7.02 -11.61 5.69
N HIS A 126 5.77 -12.01 5.86
CA HIS A 126 5.36 -13.23 6.55
C HIS A 126 4.39 -14.13 5.74
N GLY A 127 4.03 -13.75 4.51
CA GLY A 127 3.24 -14.57 3.60
C GLY A 127 3.79 -14.44 2.18
N GLY A 128 3.98 -15.54 1.47
CA GLY A 128 4.34 -15.53 0.03
C GLY A 128 3.33 -14.73 -0.82
N PRO A 129 3.41 -14.79 -2.15
CA PRO A 129 2.50 -14.06 -3.05
C PRO A 129 1.02 -14.43 -2.85
N ARG A 130 0.75 -15.45 -2.06
CA ARG A 130 -0.59 -15.90 -1.70
C ARG A 130 -0.74 -15.91 -0.18
N ILE A 131 -1.76 -15.20 0.29
CA ILE A 131 -2.21 -15.25 1.69
C ILE A 131 -3.41 -16.17 1.72
N ALA A 132 -3.32 -17.28 2.45
CA ALA A 132 -4.42 -18.22 2.61
C ALA A 132 -4.92 -18.22 4.07
N HIS A 133 -6.24 -18.27 4.23
CA HIS A 133 -6.90 -18.43 5.51
C HIS A 133 -8.18 -19.26 5.31
N GLY A 134 -8.16 -20.50 5.77
CA GLY A 134 -9.22 -21.46 5.48
C GLY A 134 -9.47 -21.61 3.97
N PRO A 135 -10.73 -21.51 3.51
CA PRO A 135 -11.06 -21.60 2.08
C PRO A 135 -10.74 -20.35 1.27
N LEU A 136 -10.29 -19.26 1.89
CA LEU A 136 -9.98 -18.00 1.25
C LEU A 136 -8.49 -17.93 0.89
N THR A 137 -8.19 -17.56 -0.35
CA THR A 137 -6.83 -17.30 -0.82
C THR A 137 -6.79 -15.96 -1.57
N LEU A 138 -5.87 -15.09 -1.19
CA LEU A 138 -5.55 -13.87 -1.92
C LEU A 138 -4.19 -14.02 -2.59
N ASP A 139 -4.17 -13.88 -3.91
CA ASP A 139 -2.94 -13.66 -4.68
C ASP A 139 -2.69 -12.15 -4.76
N THR A 140 -1.82 -11.67 -3.90
CA THR A 140 -1.54 -10.22 -3.78
C THR A 140 -0.75 -9.67 -4.96
N VAL A 141 -0.10 -10.53 -5.75
CA VAL A 141 0.63 -10.16 -6.98
C VAL A 141 -0.30 -10.03 -8.16
N ALA A 142 -1.09 -11.07 -8.39
CA ALA A 142 -2.08 -11.07 -9.49
C ALA A 142 -3.34 -10.27 -9.13
N ARG A 143 -3.49 -9.82 -7.87
CA ARG A 143 -4.69 -9.20 -7.30
C ARG A 143 -5.95 -10.01 -7.58
N ARG A 144 -5.86 -11.31 -7.34
CA ARG A 144 -6.96 -12.25 -7.49
C ARG A 144 -7.31 -12.88 -6.16
N ALA A 145 -8.59 -12.86 -5.83
CA ALA A 145 -9.13 -13.57 -4.68
C ALA A 145 -9.78 -14.88 -5.14
N PHE A 146 -9.66 -15.90 -4.32
CA PHE A 146 -10.30 -17.19 -4.54
C PHE A 146 -10.98 -17.63 -3.24
N LEU A 147 -12.16 -18.21 -3.37
CA LEU A 147 -12.92 -18.80 -2.28
C LEU A 147 -13.24 -20.25 -2.64
N ARG A 148 -12.71 -21.24 -1.91
CA ARG A 148 -12.79 -22.67 -2.27
C ARG A 148 -12.25 -22.97 -3.67
N ASN A 149 -11.18 -22.29 -4.09
CA ASN A 149 -10.56 -22.31 -5.42
C ASN A 149 -11.38 -21.68 -6.57
N GLU A 150 -12.59 -21.16 -6.30
CA GLU A 150 -13.37 -20.41 -7.28
C GLU A 150 -12.99 -18.92 -7.24
N PRO A 151 -12.93 -18.22 -8.39
CA PRO A 151 -12.64 -16.80 -8.42
C PRO A 151 -13.66 -15.99 -7.59
N LEU A 152 -13.16 -15.12 -6.72
CA LEU A 152 -13.95 -14.20 -5.93
C LEU A 152 -13.73 -12.78 -6.45
N GLU A 153 -14.76 -12.19 -7.04
CA GLU A 153 -14.69 -10.82 -7.51
C GLU A 153 -14.85 -9.83 -6.36
N LEU A 154 -13.88 -8.93 -6.22
CA LEU A 154 -13.86 -7.87 -5.22
C LEU A 154 -13.67 -6.52 -5.89
N ALA A 155 -14.47 -5.52 -5.48
CA ALA A 155 -14.19 -4.14 -5.83
C ALA A 155 -12.89 -3.67 -5.15
N ALA A 156 -12.23 -2.65 -5.70
CA ALA A 156 -10.93 -2.18 -5.21
C ALA A 156 -10.91 -1.89 -3.69
N ARG A 157 -11.95 -1.24 -3.16
CA ARG A 157 -12.07 -0.95 -1.72
C ARG A 157 -12.40 -2.18 -0.87
N GLU A 158 -13.18 -3.13 -1.40
CA GLU A 158 -13.43 -4.42 -0.74
C GLU A 158 -12.13 -5.22 -0.61
N TRP A 159 -11.32 -5.23 -1.70
CA TRP A 159 -9.99 -5.84 -1.69
C TRP A 159 -9.11 -5.24 -0.61
N ALA A 160 -8.99 -3.89 -0.55
CA ALA A 160 -8.13 -3.21 0.40
C ALA A 160 -8.54 -3.49 1.86
N VAL A 161 -9.84 -3.47 2.16
CA VAL A 161 -10.35 -3.84 3.49
C VAL A 161 -10.03 -5.29 3.84
N LEU A 162 -10.25 -6.22 2.90
CA LEU A 162 -9.99 -7.64 3.12
C LEU A 162 -8.51 -7.93 3.33
N GLU A 163 -7.63 -7.28 2.57
CA GLU A 163 -6.17 -7.40 2.69
C GLU A 163 -5.69 -6.96 4.08
N VAL A 164 -6.20 -5.84 4.60
CA VAL A 164 -5.91 -5.35 5.96
C VAL A 164 -6.36 -6.34 7.04
N LEU A 165 -7.54 -6.92 6.88
CA LEU A 165 -8.08 -7.90 7.84
C LEU A 165 -7.30 -9.22 7.79
N LEU A 166 -6.93 -9.69 6.59
CA LEU A 166 -6.13 -10.91 6.40
C LEU A 166 -4.70 -10.77 6.92
N ALA A 167 -4.09 -9.59 6.81
CA ALA A 167 -2.78 -9.34 7.41
C ALA A 167 -2.79 -9.44 8.95
N LYS A 168 -3.98 -9.42 9.57
CA LYS A 168 -4.19 -9.46 11.02
C LYS A 168 -5.29 -10.46 11.40
N VAL A 169 -5.25 -11.65 10.80
CA VAL A 169 -6.19 -12.74 11.13
C VAL A 169 -6.25 -12.97 12.63
N GLU A 170 -7.46 -13.19 13.15
CA GLU A 170 -7.75 -13.40 14.57
C GLU A 170 -7.35 -12.24 15.51
N LYS A 171 -6.98 -11.09 14.95
CA LYS A 171 -6.73 -9.86 15.70
C LYS A 171 -7.80 -8.82 15.38
N ILE A 172 -8.10 -7.98 16.37
CA ILE A 172 -9.03 -6.87 16.19
C ILE A 172 -8.31 -5.76 15.41
N VAL A 173 -8.95 -5.28 14.35
CA VAL A 173 -8.53 -4.12 13.57
C VAL A 173 -9.55 -3.02 13.76
N SER A 174 -9.12 -1.86 14.27
CA SER A 174 -10.02 -0.74 14.50
C SER A 174 -10.52 -0.14 13.18
N LYS A 175 -11.66 0.53 13.21
CA LYS A 175 -12.21 1.23 12.03
C LYS A 175 -11.22 2.28 11.52
N GLU A 176 -10.60 3.01 12.43
CA GLU A 176 -9.59 4.03 12.12
C GLU A 176 -8.37 3.43 11.41
N ALA A 177 -7.90 2.27 11.88
CA ALA A 177 -6.79 1.57 11.24
C ALA A 177 -7.15 1.08 9.83
N ILE A 178 -8.40 0.65 9.61
CA ILE A 178 -8.89 0.29 8.26
C ILE A 178 -8.96 1.55 7.40
N ILE A 179 -9.55 2.65 7.90
CA ILE A 179 -9.63 3.92 7.15
C ILE A 179 -8.23 4.38 6.75
N GLN A 180 -7.29 4.44 7.68
CA GLN A 180 -5.90 4.86 7.40
C GLN A 180 -5.21 4.00 6.35
N ALA A 181 -5.53 2.70 6.28
CA ALA A 181 -4.93 1.79 5.32
C ALA A 181 -5.58 1.82 3.92
N VAL A 182 -6.82 2.32 3.82
CA VAL A 182 -7.59 2.30 2.55
C VAL A 182 -7.94 3.69 2.01
N ALA A 183 -7.74 4.75 2.80
CA ALA A 183 -7.98 6.15 2.41
C ALA A 183 -6.67 6.85 2.09
N GLY A 184 -6.64 7.62 1.00
CA GLY A 184 -5.59 8.59 0.68
C GLY A 184 -5.93 9.98 1.22
N TRP A 185 -5.01 10.94 1.09
CA TRP A 185 -5.27 12.34 1.44
C TRP A 185 -6.42 12.90 0.60
N GLY A 186 -7.40 13.53 1.28
CA GLY A 186 -8.60 14.06 0.64
C GLY A 186 -9.73 13.03 0.44
N ASP A 187 -9.51 11.76 0.75
CA ASP A 187 -10.57 10.77 0.80
C ASP A 187 -11.38 10.95 2.10
N ASP A 188 -12.59 11.47 1.98
CA ASP A 188 -13.54 11.55 3.10
C ASP A 188 -14.25 10.20 3.32
N LEU A 189 -13.47 9.18 3.70
CA LEU A 189 -14.00 7.87 4.04
C LEU A 189 -14.62 7.92 5.44
N SER A 190 -15.92 8.06 5.47
CA SER A 190 -16.66 7.99 6.74
C SER A 190 -16.59 6.59 7.35
N PRO A 191 -16.70 6.45 8.68
CA PRO A 191 -16.83 5.15 9.34
C PRO A 191 -17.97 4.27 8.78
N ASN A 192 -19.04 4.91 8.27
CA ASN A 192 -20.16 4.23 7.63
C ASN A 192 -19.77 3.57 6.29
N ALA A 193 -18.83 4.15 5.54
CA ALA A 193 -18.35 3.53 4.30
C ALA A 193 -17.67 2.18 4.57
N ILE A 194 -16.90 2.08 5.67
CA ILE A 194 -16.28 0.81 6.08
C ILE A 194 -17.34 -0.24 6.42
N GLU A 195 -18.43 0.15 7.06
CA GLU A 195 -19.54 -0.77 7.36
C GLU A 195 -20.17 -1.36 6.09
N VAL A 196 -20.30 -0.53 5.05
CA VAL A 196 -20.80 -0.98 3.74
C VAL A 196 -19.85 -2.01 3.12
N TYR A 197 -18.53 -1.74 3.11
CA TYR A 197 -17.55 -2.69 2.55
C TYR A 197 -17.52 -3.99 3.36
N VAL A 198 -17.53 -3.90 4.69
CA VAL A 198 -17.61 -5.08 5.57
C VAL A 198 -18.90 -5.87 5.33
N SER A 199 -20.05 -5.21 5.16
CA SER A 199 -21.33 -5.87 4.85
C SER A 199 -21.25 -6.64 3.52
N ARG A 200 -20.68 -6.03 2.47
CA ARG A 200 -20.51 -6.68 1.17
C ARG A 200 -19.53 -7.85 1.24
N LEU A 201 -18.44 -7.71 1.98
CA LEU A 201 -17.49 -8.81 2.21
C LEU A 201 -18.14 -9.96 2.96
N ARG A 202 -18.95 -9.69 3.98
CA ARG A 202 -19.70 -10.74 4.71
C ARG A 202 -20.57 -11.57 3.78
N SER A 203 -21.37 -10.91 2.95
CA SER A 203 -22.25 -11.62 1.99
C SER A 203 -21.48 -12.54 1.04
N LYS A 204 -20.22 -12.21 0.74
CA LYS A 204 -19.36 -13.01 -0.14
C LYS A 204 -18.61 -14.12 0.59
N LEU A 205 -18.21 -13.91 1.85
CA LEU A 205 -17.30 -14.79 2.60
C LEU A 205 -18.01 -15.76 3.56
N GLU A 206 -19.10 -15.32 4.19
CA GLU A 206 -19.83 -16.14 5.19
C GLU A 206 -20.35 -17.48 4.63
N PRO A 207 -20.83 -17.57 3.37
CA PRO A 207 -21.25 -18.85 2.81
C PRO A 207 -20.13 -19.90 2.73
N ALA A 208 -18.88 -19.47 2.79
CA ALA A 208 -17.71 -20.35 2.76
C ALA A 208 -17.09 -20.60 4.15
N GLY A 209 -17.69 -20.07 5.22
CA GLY A 209 -17.19 -20.26 6.58
C GLY A 209 -16.15 -19.24 7.02
N ILE A 210 -15.96 -18.15 6.29
CA ILE A 210 -15.13 -17.01 6.74
C ILE A 210 -16.02 -15.91 7.29
N ARG A 211 -15.77 -15.52 8.53
CA ARG A 211 -16.56 -14.52 9.23
C ARG A 211 -15.78 -13.27 9.52
N ILE A 212 -16.37 -12.11 9.24
CA ILE A 212 -15.89 -10.83 9.75
C ILE A 212 -16.74 -10.45 10.96
N ARG A 213 -16.22 -10.70 12.16
CA ARG A 213 -16.90 -10.38 13.41
C ARG A 213 -16.76 -8.90 13.77
N THR A 214 -17.86 -8.25 14.16
CA THR A 214 -17.82 -6.92 14.77
C THR A 214 -17.51 -7.07 16.27
N VAL A 215 -16.46 -6.41 16.71
CA VAL A 215 -16.15 -6.26 18.14
C VAL A 215 -16.57 -4.85 18.54
N ARG A 216 -17.72 -4.75 19.22
CA ARG A 216 -18.34 -3.47 19.58
C ARG A 216 -17.35 -2.56 20.30
N GLY A 217 -17.21 -1.33 19.83
CA GLY A 217 -16.28 -0.34 20.38
C GLY A 217 -14.82 -0.50 19.97
N PHE A 218 -14.42 -1.61 19.30
CA PHE A 218 -13.03 -1.89 18.96
C PHE A 218 -12.77 -2.04 17.46
N GLY A 219 -13.73 -2.54 16.66
CA GLY A 219 -13.55 -2.70 15.22
C GLY A 219 -14.00 -4.06 14.69
N TYR A 220 -13.19 -4.64 13.80
CA TYR A 220 -13.50 -5.88 13.10
C TYR A 220 -12.40 -6.91 13.27
N MET A 221 -12.76 -8.18 13.18
CA MET A 221 -11.85 -9.32 13.23
C MET A 221 -12.24 -10.34 12.17
N LEU A 222 -11.29 -10.78 11.37
CA LEU A 222 -11.48 -11.90 10.44
C LEU A 222 -11.18 -13.21 11.18
N GLU A 223 -12.10 -14.15 11.11
CA GLU A 223 -11.99 -15.46 11.77
C GLU A 223 -12.58 -16.56 10.87
N GLU A 224 -12.08 -17.79 11.01
CA GLU A 224 -12.70 -18.96 10.40
C GLU A 224 -13.82 -19.46 11.32
N TYR A 225 -15.00 -19.58 10.77
CA TYR A 225 -16.15 -20.14 11.49
C TYR A 225 -16.30 -21.61 11.12
N LYS A 226 -15.88 -22.50 12.01
CA LYS A 226 -16.19 -23.93 11.90
C LYS A 226 -17.64 -24.11 12.35
N GLN A 227 -18.50 -24.50 11.41
CA GLN A 227 -19.86 -24.99 11.72
C GLN A 227 -19.78 -26.26 12.53
#